data_01e24453a2a78e72aaee7817718aca23
#
_entry.id   01e24453a2a78e72aaee7817718aca23
#
_cell.length_a   1.000
_cell.length_b   1.000
_cell.length_c   1.000
_cell.angle_alpha   90.00
_cell.angle_beta   90.00
_cell.angle_gamma   90.00
#
_symmetry.space_group_name_H-M   'P 1'
#
loop_
_entity.id
_entity.type
_entity.pdbx_description
1 polymer ?
#
loop_
_entity_poly.entity_id
_entity_poly.type
_entity_poly.pdbx_seq_one_letter_code
_entity_poly.pdbx_strand_id
1 'polypeptide(L)'
;MKNTTHYIAMLNKNGVRAALGAMLMLSLVGCVTRPMPAASNATLTPPTRITRDLTHLPPPKGKIVAAVYGFRDLTGQYKATPDSSFSSQVTQGGASLLLKAMRDSGWFTPVERENLQDVLTERKIMRATDHADEKRAQDDAMAALMPANILLEGGIVGYDTNVRTGGAGVAYLGISASTQYRVDQVTVNLRAIDIRTGQVLNSISTTKTIYSYQVDTGVYRFIGYQDLLQAEVGLTRNEPVQICVNEAIESAVAHLIVQGIANQTWALKNDKDWYDPTVQRYLQEDRQYAQDMEDANTAYDPNKVDRSTATSQ
;
A
#
# COMPACT_ATOMS: atom_id res chain seq x y z
N MET A 1 63.00 -0.12 54.67
CA MET A 1 62.20 1.06 55.13
C MET A 1 62.75 2.29 54.46
N LYS A 2 61.94 3.19 54.01
CA LYS A 2 62.20 4.41 53.25
C LYS A 2 62.38 4.21 51.73
N ASN A 3 61.41 4.64 50.99
CA ASN A 3 61.31 5.57 49.86
C ASN A 3 60.31 5.14 48.81
N THR A 4 59.03 5.41 49.06
CA THR A 4 57.99 5.30 48.08
C THR A 4 57.02 6.51 48.16
N THR A 5 57.57 7.74 48.17
CA THR A 5 56.72 8.93 48.35
C THR A 5 57.27 10.17 47.60
N HIS A 6 57.73 10.04 46.36
CA HIS A 6 58.11 11.21 45.58
C HIS A 6 57.99 11.10 44.08
N TYR A 7 56.90 10.50 43.54
CA TYR A 7 56.62 10.54 42.08
C TYR A 7 55.27 11.14 41.70
N ILE A 8 54.61 11.83 42.62
CA ILE A 8 53.29 12.45 42.29
C ILE A 8 53.37 13.98 42.52
N ALA A 9 54.30 14.64 41.89
CA ALA A 9 54.27 16.12 41.90
C ALA A 9 55.14 16.72 40.79
N MET A 10 54.90 16.45 39.55
CA MET A 10 55.28 17.30 38.42
C MET A 10 54.42 16.97 37.17
N LEU A 11 53.10 16.97 37.28
CA LEU A 11 52.27 17.19 36.11
C LEU A 11 52.42 18.66 35.74
N ASN A 12 53.35 18.92 34.84
CA ASN A 12 53.66 20.23 34.33
C ASN A 12 52.36 20.86 33.78
N LYS A 13 52.01 22.04 34.30
CA LYS A 13 50.81 22.81 33.90
C LYS A 13 50.68 22.97 32.39
N ASN A 14 51.78 22.89 31.67
CA ASN A 14 51.82 22.92 30.18
C ASN A 14 51.37 21.58 29.57
N GLY A 15 51.65 20.43 30.17
CA GLY A 15 51.20 19.13 29.73
C GLY A 15 49.67 18.94 29.87
N VAL A 16 49.10 19.43 31.00
CA VAL A 16 47.63 19.38 31.20
C VAL A 16 46.90 20.32 30.24
N ARG A 17 47.48 21.50 29.96
CA ARG A 17 46.92 22.41 28.95
C ARG A 17 47.01 21.83 27.52
N ALA A 18 48.11 21.16 27.18
CA ALA A 18 48.27 20.47 25.89
C ALA A 18 47.29 19.29 25.75
N ALA A 19 47.08 18.50 26.80
CA ALA A 19 46.12 17.39 26.80
C ALA A 19 44.66 17.88 26.71
N LEU A 20 44.28 18.96 27.41
CA LEU A 20 42.96 19.57 27.27
C LEU A 20 42.74 20.18 25.88
N GLY A 21 43.76 20.81 25.28
CA GLY A 21 43.72 21.34 23.93
C GLY A 21 43.58 20.24 22.88
N ALA A 22 44.29 19.13 23.03
CA ALA A 22 44.15 17.95 22.17
C ALA A 22 42.78 17.29 22.30
N MET A 23 42.22 17.20 23.50
CA MET A 23 40.87 16.65 23.75
C MET A 23 39.77 17.56 23.20
N LEU A 24 39.95 18.88 23.23
CA LEU A 24 39.04 19.86 22.63
C LEU A 24 39.11 19.82 21.08
N MET A 25 40.30 19.60 20.50
CA MET A 25 40.49 19.45 19.08
C MET A 25 39.91 18.12 18.55
N LEU A 26 39.96 17.03 19.32
CA LEU A 26 39.32 15.76 18.94
C LEU A 26 37.79 15.85 18.99
N SER A 27 37.19 16.71 19.79
CA SER A 27 35.73 16.89 19.82
C SER A 27 35.19 17.73 18.66
N LEU A 28 36.02 18.43 17.90
CA LEU A 28 35.64 19.21 16.72
C LEU A 28 35.65 18.40 15.40
N VAL A 29 36.22 17.20 15.41
CA VAL A 29 36.22 16.30 14.23
C VAL A 29 34.90 15.53 14.08
N GLY A 30 33.95 15.71 14.99
CA GLY A 30 32.67 15.01 15.05
C GLY A 30 31.59 15.45 14.03
N CYS A 31 31.83 16.48 13.21
CA CYS A 31 30.94 16.77 12.08
C CYS A 31 31.30 15.86 10.88
N VAL A 32 31.09 14.56 11.02
CA VAL A 32 30.97 13.69 9.85
C VAL A 32 29.68 14.11 9.14
N THR A 33 29.81 14.94 8.11
CA THR A 33 28.75 15.12 7.13
C THR A 33 28.44 13.73 6.61
N ARG A 34 27.31 13.15 7.07
CA ARG A 34 26.82 11.90 6.46
C ARG A 34 26.64 12.20 5.00
N PRO A 35 27.35 11.49 4.08
CA PRO A 35 27.15 11.71 2.66
C PRO A 35 25.65 11.55 2.40
N MET A 36 25.05 12.49 1.67
CA MET A 36 23.68 12.28 1.18
C MET A 36 23.65 10.93 0.48
N PRO A 37 22.64 10.10 0.75
CA PRO A 37 22.51 8.83 0.06
C PRO A 37 22.54 9.11 -1.43
N ALA A 38 23.47 8.46 -2.15
CA ALA A 38 23.50 8.51 -3.60
C ALA A 38 22.13 8.00 -4.13
N ALA A 39 21.67 8.57 -5.24
CA ALA A 39 20.46 8.08 -5.89
C ALA A 39 20.57 6.56 -6.10
N SER A 40 19.56 5.83 -5.67
CA SER A 40 19.51 4.39 -5.89
C SER A 40 19.19 4.09 -7.37
N ASN A 41 19.69 2.97 -7.88
CA ASN A 41 19.25 2.48 -9.18
C ASN A 41 17.76 2.13 -9.12
N ALA A 42 17.06 2.30 -10.24
CA ALA A 42 15.67 1.84 -10.37
C ALA A 42 15.62 0.30 -10.22
N THR A 43 14.76 -0.17 -9.35
CA THR A 43 14.51 -1.59 -9.10
C THR A 43 13.02 -1.89 -9.19
N LEU A 44 12.65 -3.16 -9.24
CA LEU A 44 11.24 -3.55 -9.06
C LEU A 44 10.77 -3.10 -7.68
N THR A 45 9.51 -2.66 -7.60
CA THR A 45 8.89 -2.33 -6.31
C THR A 45 8.97 -3.54 -5.37
N PRO A 46 9.58 -3.39 -4.18
CA PRO A 46 9.71 -4.50 -3.24
C PRO A 46 8.35 -5.08 -2.86
N PRO A 47 8.22 -6.42 -2.80
CA PRO A 47 6.97 -7.05 -2.41
C PRO A 47 6.71 -6.84 -0.92
N THR A 48 5.49 -6.42 -0.59
CA THR A 48 5.01 -6.33 0.79
C THR A 48 4.57 -7.71 1.30
N ARG A 49 4.10 -7.78 2.56
CA ARG A 49 3.47 -8.99 3.06
C ARG A 49 2.21 -9.34 2.27
N ILE A 50 1.39 -8.32 1.94
CA ILE A 50 0.16 -8.51 1.17
C ILE A 50 0.47 -9.00 -0.25
N THR A 51 1.50 -8.45 -0.89
CA THR A 51 1.97 -8.94 -2.20
C THR A 51 2.33 -10.43 -2.12
N ARG A 52 3.04 -10.85 -1.06
CA ARG A 52 3.39 -12.27 -0.87
C ARG A 52 2.16 -13.14 -0.66
N ASP A 53 1.22 -12.71 0.17
CA ASP A 53 -0.04 -13.43 0.38
C ASP A 53 -0.80 -13.60 -0.93
N LEU A 54 -0.97 -12.52 -1.69
CA LEU A 54 -1.68 -12.51 -2.97
C LEU A 54 -1.06 -13.47 -4.00
N THR A 55 0.27 -13.49 -4.09
CA THR A 55 1.00 -14.34 -5.05
C THR A 55 1.08 -15.80 -4.63
N HIS A 56 0.81 -16.12 -3.36
CA HIS A 56 0.81 -17.48 -2.81
C HIS A 56 -0.61 -18.04 -2.60
N LEU A 57 -1.64 -17.33 -3.00
CA LEU A 57 -2.98 -17.90 -2.99
C LEU A 57 -3.04 -19.17 -3.85
N PRO A 58 -3.72 -20.22 -3.37
CA PRO A 58 -3.90 -21.45 -4.14
C PRO A 58 -4.52 -21.17 -5.52
N PRO A 59 -4.13 -21.93 -6.55
CA PRO A 59 -4.54 -21.66 -7.92
C PRO A 59 -6.04 -21.91 -8.14
N PRO A 60 -6.68 -21.15 -9.04
CA PRO A 60 -8.08 -21.38 -9.43
C PRO A 60 -8.25 -22.64 -10.30
N LYS A 61 -9.45 -23.18 -10.33
CA LYS A 61 -9.85 -24.23 -11.26
C LYS A 61 -9.73 -23.78 -12.71
N GLY A 62 -9.94 -22.49 -12.96
CA GLY A 62 -9.75 -21.83 -14.25
C GLY A 62 -9.61 -20.34 -14.04
N LYS A 63 -8.74 -19.70 -14.82
CA LYS A 63 -8.54 -18.24 -14.72
C LYS A 63 -9.81 -17.51 -15.19
N ILE A 64 -10.11 -16.43 -14.46
CA ILE A 64 -11.28 -15.58 -14.70
C ILE A 64 -10.86 -14.46 -15.66
N VAL A 65 -11.50 -14.35 -16.80
CA VAL A 65 -11.26 -13.22 -17.71
C VAL A 65 -11.98 -12.00 -17.17
N ALA A 66 -11.23 -10.99 -16.80
CA ALA A 66 -11.77 -9.81 -16.13
C ALA A 66 -11.34 -8.51 -16.83
N ALA A 67 -12.25 -7.55 -16.86
CA ALA A 67 -12.04 -6.22 -17.42
C ALA A 67 -12.02 -5.16 -16.31
N VAL A 68 -11.19 -4.14 -16.48
CA VAL A 68 -11.19 -2.91 -15.69
C VAL A 68 -11.34 -1.75 -16.67
N TYR A 69 -12.41 -0.94 -16.55
CA TYR A 69 -12.59 0.26 -17.37
C TYR A 69 -12.02 1.51 -16.73
N GLY A 70 -11.95 1.53 -15.42
CA GLY A 70 -11.34 2.60 -14.66
C GLY A 70 -11.33 2.27 -13.18
N PHE A 71 -10.23 2.62 -12.54
CA PHE A 71 -10.08 2.52 -11.09
C PHE A 71 -9.26 3.74 -10.65
N ARG A 72 -9.95 4.76 -10.15
CA ARG A 72 -9.40 6.10 -9.98
C ARG A 72 -9.43 6.54 -8.54
N ASP A 73 -8.69 7.61 -8.27
CA ASP A 73 -8.84 8.39 -7.06
C ASP A 73 -10.18 9.15 -7.07
N LEU A 74 -11.04 8.83 -6.11
CA LEU A 74 -12.35 9.46 -5.89
C LEU A 74 -12.33 10.37 -4.65
N THR A 75 -11.16 10.54 -4.01
CA THR A 75 -11.04 11.34 -2.78
C THR A 75 -10.99 12.84 -3.05
N GLY A 76 -10.53 13.24 -4.23
CA GLY A 76 -10.34 14.64 -4.59
C GLY A 76 -9.27 15.37 -3.76
N GLN A 77 -8.37 14.64 -3.12
CA GLN A 77 -7.34 15.21 -2.25
C GLN A 77 -6.14 15.72 -3.04
N TYR A 78 -5.73 16.95 -2.73
CA TYR A 78 -4.53 17.59 -3.28
C TYR A 78 -3.44 17.69 -2.22
N LYS A 79 -2.19 17.79 -2.68
CA LYS A 79 -1.04 17.99 -1.80
C LYS A 79 -1.15 19.33 -1.09
N ALA A 80 -0.83 19.34 0.21
CA ALA A 80 -0.80 20.57 0.98
C ALA A 80 0.36 21.47 0.54
N THR A 81 0.15 22.79 0.62
CA THR A 81 1.24 23.77 0.48
C THR A 81 2.31 23.50 1.57
N PRO A 82 3.62 23.58 1.27
CA PRO A 82 4.24 24.17 0.06
C PRO A 82 4.53 23.17 -1.08
N ASP A 83 4.20 21.89 -0.95
CA ASP A 83 4.65 20.87 -1.89
C ASP A 83 4.06 21.06 -3.30
N SER A 84 2.76 21.21 -3.44
CA SER A 84 2.06 21.69 -4.64
C SER A 84 0.54 21.59 -4.46
N SER A 85 -0.17 22.69 -4.54
CA SER A 85 -1.65 22.71 -4.46
C SER A 85 -2.35 22.20 -5.73
N PHE A 86 -1.61 21.88 -6.80
CA PHE A 86 -2.15 21.41 -8.08
C PHE A 86 -1.94 19.91 -8.30
N SER A 87 -1.15 19.24 -7.46
CA SER A 87 -0.87 17.81 -7.58
C SER A 87 -1.81 17.02 -6.69
N SER A 88 -2.40 15.93 -7.21
CA SER A 88 -3.18 14.99 -6.41
C SER A 88 -2.30 14.35 -5.33
N GLN A 89 -2.87 14.17 -4.15
CA GLN A 89 -2.20 13.49 -3.04
C GLN A 89 -2.13 11.99 -3.27
N VAL A 90 -3.17 11.43 -3.88
CA VAL A 90 -3.31 10.02 -4.19
C VAL A 90 -2.99 9.79 -5.67
N THR A 91 -2.39 8.64 -5.99
CA THR A 91 -2.05 8.29 -7.37
C THR A 91 -3.30 8.19 -8.26
N GLN A 92 -3.20 8.71 -9.49
CA GLN A 92 -4.21 8.53 -10.51
C GLN A 92 -4.07 7.20 -11.28
N GLY A 93 -2.97 6.48 -11.07
CA GLY A 93 -2.67 5.20 -11.71
C GLY A 93 -3.25 3.97 -11.01
N GLY A 94 -4.34 4.11 -10.26
CA GLY A 94 -4.96 3.01 -9.51
C GLY A 94 -5.34 1.81 -10.37
N ALA A 95 -5.83 2.04 -11.61
CA ALA A 95 -6.16 0.96 -12.53
C ALA A 95 -4.95 0.09 -12.90
N SER A 96 -3.79 0.70 -13.13
CA SER A 96 -2.56 -0.03 -13.42
C SER A 96 -2.11 -0.90 -12.23
N LEU A 97 -2.26 -0.40 -11.00
CA LEU A 97 -1.97 -1.17 -9.79
C LEU A 97 -2.95 -2.35 -9.63
N LEU A 98 -4.24 -2.12 -9.89
CA LEU A 98 -5.25 -3.18 -9.86
C LEU A 98 -4.98 -4.26 -10.90
N LEU A 99 -4.69 -3.89 -12.15
CA LEU A 99 -4.35 -4.83 -13.23
C LEU A 99 -3.10 -5.66 -12.88
N LYS A 100 -2.11 -5.02 -12.24
CA LYS A 100 -0.92 -5.73 -11.75
C LYS A 100 -1.30 -6.73 -10.66
N ALA A 101 -2.05 -6.33 -9.64
CA ALA A 101 -2.49 -7.21 -8.55
C ALA A 101 -3.32 -8.40 -9.07
N MET A 102 -4.24 -8.16 -10.00
CA MET A 102 -5.02 -9.22 -10.66
C MET A 102 -4.11 -10.24 -11.37
N ARG A 103 -3.13 -9.76 -12.13
CA ARG A 103 -2.18 -10.61 -12.87
C ARG A 103 -1.30 -11.41 -11.91
N ASP A 104 -0.75 -10.75 -10.91
CA ASP A 104 0.18 -11.34 -9.93
C ASP A 104 -0.51 -12.41 -9.07
N SER A 105 -1.82 -12.25 -8.79
CA SER A 105 -2.61 -13.26 -8.07
C SER A 105 -2.69 -14.61 -8.80
N GLY A 106 -2.48 -14.63 -10.11
CA GLY A 106 -2.65 -15.83 -10.94
C GLY A 106 -4.10 -16.27 -11.15
N TRP A 107 -5.08 -15.59 -10.53
CA TRP A 107 -6.50 -15.91 -10.58
C TRP A 107 -7.20 -15.32 -11.80
N PHE A 108 -6.72 -14.18 -12.28
CA PHE A 108 -7.34 -13.45 -13.36
C PHE A 108 -6.51 -13.47 -14.66
N THR A 109 -7.20 -13.35 -15.76
CA THR A 109 -6.67 -12.94 -17.06
C THR A 109 -7.23 -11.55 -17.33
N PRO A 110 -6.51 -10.47 -16.97
CA PRO A 110 -6.99 -9.13 -17.23
C PRO A 110 -6.95 -8.83 -18.73
N VAL A 111 -8.01 -8.19 -19.23
CA VAL A 111 -8.11 -7.70 -20.60
C VAL A 111 -8.14 -6.18 -20.61
N GLU A 112 -7.41 -5.59 -21.58
CA GLU A 112 -7.33 -4.13 -21.70
C GLU A 112 -8.69 -3.54 -22.09
N ARG A 113 -9.17 -2.61 -21.26
CA ARG A 113 -10.40 -1.87 -21.49
C ARG A 113 -10.28 -0.38 -21.15
N GLU A 114 -9.29 0.00 -20.34
CA GLU A 114 -9.05 1.41 -19.99
C GLU A 114 -8.65 2.20 -21.24
N ASN A 115 -7.72 1.63 -22.04
CA ASN A 115 -7.23 2.21 -23.28
C ASN A 115 -7.62 1.36 -24.50
N LEU A 116 -8.84 0.81 -24.48
CA LEU A 116 -9.33 -0.06 -25.56
C LEU A 116 -9.30 0.65 -26.93
N GLN A 117 -9.49 1.96 -26.98
CA GLN A 117 -9.47 2.72 -28.22
C GLN A 117 -8.12 2.65 -28.94
N ASP A 118 -7.02 2.64 -28.18
CA ASP A 118 -5.66 2.51 -28.73
C ASP A 118 -5.48 1.13 -29.35
N VAL A 119 -5.93 0.07 -28.66
CA VAL A 119 -5.91 -1.30 -29.20
C VAL A 119 -6.72 -1.40 -30.49
N LEU A 120 -7.91 -0.77 -30.54
CA LEU A 120 -8.74 -0.77 -31.74
C LEU A 120 -8.10 0.01 -32.90
N THR A 121 -7.39 1.08 -32.60
CA THR A 121 -6.66 1.88 -33.57
C THR A 121 -5.51 1.08 -34.17
N GLU A 122 -4.69 0.44 -33.35
CA GLU A 122 -3.61 -0.44 -33.81
C GLU A 122 -4.13 -1.59 -34.67
N ARG A 123 -5.26 -2.19 -34.26
CA ARG A 123 -5.91 -3.23 -35.08
C ARG A 123 -6.40 -2.74 -36.44
N LYS A 124 -6.82 -1.47 -36.56
CA LYS A 124 -7.15 -0.87 -37.87
C LYS A 124 -5.91 -0.68 -38.71
N ILE A 125 -4.81 -0.21 -38.09
CA ILE A 125 -3.51 -0.02 -38.79
C ILE A 125 -3.00 -1.38 -39.30
N MET A 126 -2.99 -2.41 -38.47
CA MET A 126 -2.60 -3.77 -38.87
C MET A 126 -3.40 -4.25 -40.07
N ARG A 127 -4.70 -4.10 -40.05
CA ARG A 127 -5.56 -4.49 -41.20
C ARG A 127 -5.25 -3.71 -42.49
N ALA A 128 -4.92 -2.43 -42.35
CA ALA A 128 -4.59 -1.58 -43.48
C ALA A 128 -3.23 -1.95 -44.11
N THR A 129 -2.28 -2.45 -43.30
CA THR A 129 -0.97 -2.89 -43.76
C THR A 129 -0.98 -4.31 -44.31
N ASP A 130 -1.81 -5.21 -43.79
CA ASP A 130 -1.91 -6.62 -44.24
C ASP A 130 -2.58 -6.75 -45.61
N HIS A 131 -3.41 -5.79 -46.05
CA HIS A 131 -4.06 -5.78 -47.35
C HIS A 131 -3.08 -5.54 -48.52
N ALA A 132 -1.81 -5.28 -48.28
CA ALA A 132 -0.80 -5.14 -49.33
C ALA A 132 -0.41 -6.50 -49.97
N ASP A 133 -0.69 -7.64 -49.31
CA ASP A 133 -0.41 -8.99 -49.79
C ASP A 133 -1.68 -9.86 -49.72
N GLU A 134 -2.47 -9.87 -50.79
CA GLU A 134 -3.76 -10.61 -50.88
C GLU A 134 -3.68 -12.14 -50.63
N LYS A 135 -2.49 -12.73 -50.67
CA LYS A 135 -2.28 -14.15 -50.38
C LYS A 135 -2.06 -14.49 -48.90
N ARG A 136 -1.67 -13.52 -48.06
CA ARG A 136 -1.51 -13.70 -46.59
C ARG A 136 -2.79 -13.39 -45.82
N ALA A 137 -3.71 -12.63 -46.42
CA ALA A 137 -4.93 -12.17 -45.76
C ALA A 137 -5.92 -13.30 -45.38
N GLN A 138 -5.77 -14.51 -45.94
CA GLN A 138 -6.64 -15.65 -45.62
C GLN A 138 -6.17 -16.50 -44.45
N ASP A 139 -4.87 -16.52 -44.15
CA ASP A 139 -4.31 -17.33 -43.04
C ASP A 139 -4.12 -16.54 -41.71
N ASP A 140 -4.06 -15.22 -41.77
CA ASP A 140 -3.86 -14.34 -40.59
C ASP A 140 -5.15 -13.55 -40.24
N ALA A 141 -6.29 -14.23 -40.16
CA ALA A 141 -7.49 -13.58 -39.62
C ALA A 141 -7.22 -13.14 -38.18
N MET A 142 -7.06 -11.81 -37.98
CA MET A 142 -6.82 -11.23 -36.68
C MET A 142 -7.82 -11.78 -35.64
N ALA A 143 -7.33 -12.46 -34.61
CA ALA A 143 -8.15 -13.07 -33.59
C ALA A 143 -9.13 -12.06 -32.95
N ALA A 144 -10.33 -12.51 -32.63
CA ALA A 144 -11.30 -11.67 -31.91
C ALA A 144 -10.73 -11.19 -30.56
N LEU A 145 -11.12 -9.99 -30.14
CA LEU A 145 -10.79 -9.54 -28.80
C LEU A 145 -11.43 -10.49 -27.79
N MET A 146 -10.64 -10.86 -26.76
CA MET A 146 -11.12 -11.74 -25.69
C MET A 146 -12.25 -11.04 -24.92
N PRO A 147 -13.45 -11.62 -24.84
CA PRO A 147 -14.52 -11.08 -24.01
C PRO A 147 -14.22 -11.32 -22.54
N ALA A 148 -14.54 -10.36 -21.68
CA ALA A 148 -14.45 -10.55 -20.22
C ALA A 148 -15.69 -11.29 -19.69
N ASN A 149 -15.53 -12.06 -18.63
CA ASN A 149 -16.62 -12.69 -17.89
C ASN A 149 -17.16 -11.77 -16.80
N ILE A 150 -16.25 -11.06 -16.11
CA ILE A 150 -16.57 -10.13 -15.06
C ILE A 150 -15.97 -8.75 -15.34
N LEU A 151 -16.61 -7.75 -14.76
CA LEU A 151 -16.11 -6.39 -14.70
C LEU A 151 -15.68 -6.11 -13.26
N LEU A 152 -14.46 -5.61 -13.08
CA LEU A 152 -13.98 -5.08 -11.83
C LEU A 152 -14.06 -3.56 -11.87
N GLU A 153 -14.79 -2.99 -10.92
CA GLU A 153 -14.98 -1.56 -10.76
C GLU A 153 -14.72 -1.12 -9.33
N GLY A 154 -14.31 0.12 -9.18
CA GLY A 154 -14.08 0.71 -7.86
C GLY A 154 -13.18 1.92 -7.93
N GLY A 155 -12.50 2.18 -6.81
CA GLY A 155 -11.57 3.29 -6.71
C GLY A 155 -11.04 3.47 -5.30
N ILE A 156 -10.19 4.46 -5.14
CA ILE A 156 -9.72 4.92 -3.85
C ILE A 156 -10.77 5.91 -3.35
N VAL A 157 -11.52 5.51 -2.31
CA VAL A 157 -12.71 6.23 -1.83
C VAL A 157 -12.44 7.06 -0.58
N GLY A 158 -11.32 6.81 0.11
CA GLY A 158 -10.92 7.55 1.29
C GLY A 158 -9.41 7.73 1.35
N TYR A 159 -8.98 8.91 1.75
CA TYR A 159 -7.61 9.22 2.12
C TYR A 159 -7.62 10.22 3.25
N ASP A 160 -7.04 9.82 4.38
CA ASP A 160 -6.86 10.68 5.53
C ASP A 160 -5.38 10.76 5.90
N THR A 161 -4.92 11.97 6.19
CA THR A 161 -3.58 12.22 6.72
C THR A 161 -3.66 13.15 7.90
N ASN A 162 -3.21 12.68 9.06
CA ASN A 162 -3.27 13.44 10.31
C ASN A 162 -1.93 13.40 11.04
N VAL A 163 -1.46 14.58 11.44
CA VAL A 163 -0.34 14.69 12.37
C VAL A 163 -0.90 14.62 13.79
N ARG A 164 -0.37 13.72 14.59
CA ARG A 164 -0.76 13.52 16.00
C ARG A 164 0.45 13.61 16.90
N THR A 165 0.24 14.06 18.13
CA THR A 165 1.25 13.95 19.20
C THR A 165 1.10 12.61 19.90
N GLY A 166 2.24 11.99 20.22
CA GLY A 166 2.27 10.68 20.87
C GLY A 166 1.54 10.68 22.21
N GLY A 167 0.72 9.64 22.40
CA GLY A 167 0.06 9.31 23.67
C GLY A 167 0.40 7.87 24.08
N ALA A 168 -0.19 7.37 25.17
CA ALA A 168 0.12 6.06 25.77
C ALA A 168 0.04 4.87 24.79
N GLY A 169 -0.86 4.94 23.77
CA GLY A 169 -0.98 3.89 22.74
C GLY A 169 0.17 3.84 21.73
N VAL A 170 0.94 4.92 21.61
CA VAL A 170 2.05 5.02 20.65
C VAL A 170 3.37 4.58 21.28
N ALA A 171 3.47 4.53 22.60
CA ALA A 171 4.63 3.97 23.32
C ALA A 171 4.91 2.51 22.92
N TYR A 172 3.89 1.77 22.54
CA TYR A 172 4.01 0.39 22.03
C TYR A 172 4.81 0.28 20.72
N LEU A 173 4.82 1.35 19.91
CA LEU A 173 5.58 1.43 18.65
C LEU A 173 6.99 2.01 18.84
N GLY A 174 7.45 2.22 20.07
CA GLY A 174 8.76 2.80 20.38
C GLY A 174 8.84 4.33 20.20
N ILE A 175 7.70 4.99 20.04
CA ILE A 175 7.60 6.44 19.88
C ILE A 175 7.35 7.08 21.26
N SER A 176 8.20 8.02 21.67
CA SER A 176 8.03 8.70 22.96
C SER A 176 6.81 9.65 22.96
N ALA A 177 6.26 9.92 24.14
CA ALA A 177 5.07 10.78 24.31
C ALA A 177 5.22 12.21 23.74
N SER A 178 6.47 12.66 23.50
CA SER A 178 6.79 13.98 22.94
C SER A 178 7.01 13.97 21.41
N THR A 179 6.94 12.80 20.77
CA THR A 179 7.21 12.66 19.35
C THR A 179 5.93 12.87 18.54
N GLN A 180 6.01 13.72 17.53
CA GLN A 180 4.93 13.86 16.55
C GLN A 180 4.98 12.68 15.57
N TYR A 181 3.83 12.16 15.25
CA TYR A 181 3.70 11.13 14.22
C TYR A 181 2.55 11.48 13.25
N ARG A 182 2.69 11.00 12.03
CA ARG A 182 1.69 11.14 10.98
C ARG A 182 1.03 9.79 10.73
N VAL A 183 -0.27 9.82 10.57
CA VAL A 183 -1.08 8.67 10.20
C VAL A 183 -1.60 8.91 8.79
N ASP A 184 -1.23 8.04 7.86
CA ASP A 184 -1.78 8.01 6.51
C ASP A 184 -2.70 6.79 6.40
N GLN A 185 -3.94 7.02 6.00
CA GLN A 185 -4.96 5.98 5.87
C GLN A 185 -5.61 6.07 4.50
N VAL A 186 -5.64 4.94 3.78
CA VAL A 186 -6.26 4.82 2.47
C VAL A 186 -7.36 3.78 2.53
N THR A 187 -8.53 4.11 2.00
CA THR A 187 -9.64 3.17 1.82
C THR A 187 -9.91 2.95 0.33
N VAL A 188 -9.96 1.69 -0.04
CA VAL A 188 -10.24 1.22 -1.41
C VAL A 188 -11.54 0.45 -1.40
N ASN A 189 -12.39 0.68 -2.41
CA ASN A 189 -13.55 -0.16 -2.68
C ASN A 189 -13.38 -0.86 -4.03
N LEU A 190 -13.69 -2.15 -4.09
CA LEU A 190 -13.60 -3.00 -5.28
C LEU A 190 -14.85 -3.87 -5.41
N ARG A 191 -15.50 -3.84 -6.56
CA ARG A 191 -16.68 -4.64 -6.88
C ARG A 191 -16.40 -5.57 -8.05
N ALA A 192 -16.92 -6.79 -7.97
CA ALA A 192 -16.98 -7.71 -9.11
C ALA A 192 -18.43 -7.78 -9.62
N ILE A 193 -18.60 -7.58 -10.92
CA ILE A 193 -19.90 -7.52 -11.58
C ILE A 193 -19.93 -8.59 -12.68
N ASP A 194 -20.94 -9.44 -12.70
CA ASP A 194 -21.21 -10.35 -13.80
C ASP A 194 -21.69 -9.55 -15.01
N ILE A 195 -20.96 -9.65 -16.12
CA ILE A 195 -21.26 -8.85 -17.32
C ILE A 195 -22.58 -9.26 -17.99
N ARG A 196 -22.99 -10.53 -17.84
CA ARG A 196 -24.20 -11.03 -18.51
C ARG A 196 -25.48 -10.62 -17.78
N THR A 197 -25.42 -10.54 -16.45
CA THR A 197 -26.60 -10.28 -15.62
C THR A 197 -26.60 -8.85 -15.05
N GLY A 198 -25.44 -8.20 -14.99
CA GLY A 198 -25.25 -6.93 -14.27
C GLY A 198 -25.26 -7.09 -12.75
N GLN A 199 -25.28 -8.32 -12.24
CA GLN A 199 -25.28 -8.58 -10.81
C GLN A 199 -23.93 -8.25 -10.20
N VAL A 200 -23.93 -7.52 -9.08
CA VAL A 200 -22.75 -7.36 -8.23
C VAL A 200 -22.55 -8.66 -7.46
N LEU A 201 -21.50 -9.41 -7.81
CA LEU A 201 -21.16 -10.69 -7.19
C LEU A 201 -20.56 -10.49 -5.80
N ASN A 202 -19.63 -9.53 -5.69
CA ASN A 202 -18.93 -9.18 -4.45
C ASN A 202 -18.62 -7.69 -4.43
N SER A 203 -18.58 -7.12 -3.22
CA SER A 203 -18.13 -5.75 -2.99
C SER A 203 -17.26 -5.73 -1.74
N ILE A 204 -15.99 -5.36 -1.92
CA ILE A 204 -14.96 -5.38 -0.89
C ILE A 204 -14.54 -3.95 -0.58
N SER A 205 -14.39 -3.63 0.69
CA SER A 205 -13.76 -2.39 1.14
C SER A 205 -12.58 -2.74 2.02
N THR A 206 -11.40 -2.24 1.66
CA THR A 206 -10.18 -2.45 2.43
C THR A 206 -9.58 -1.12 2.85
N THR A 207 -9.05 -1.08 4.05
CA THR A 207 -8.40 0.11 4.59
C THR A 207 -6.99 -0.22 5.04
N LYS A 208 -6.02 0.55 4.58
CA LYS A 208 -4.62 0.46 5.00
C LYS A 208 -4.22 1.70 5.75
N THR A 209 -3.64 1.51 6.94
CA THR A 209 -3.09 2.60 7.77
C THR A 209 -1.58 2.44 7.88
N ILE A 210 -0.86 3.53 7.71
CA ILE A 210 0.60 3.61 7.91
C ILE A 210 0.92 4.71 8.91
N TYR A 211 1.85 4.42 9.80
CA TYR A 211 2.35 5.37 10.80
C TYR A 211 3.76 5.84 10.39
N SER A 212 3.98 7.14 10.41
CA SER A 212 5.27 7.76 10.18
C SER A 212 5.63 8.66 11.37
N TYR A 213 6.84 8.57 11.90
CA TYR A 213 7.28 9.43 13.00
C TYR A 213 8.17 10.56 12.50
N GLN A 214 8.15 11.67 13.22
CA GLN A 214 8.98 12.80 12.90
C GLN A 214 10.44 12.52 13.32
N VAL A 215 11.36 12.63 12.37
CA VAL A 215 12.81 12.47 12.61
C VAL A 215 13.47 13.80 12.85
N ASP A 216 12.98 14.85 12.18
CA ASP A 216 13.47 16.22 12.27
C ASP A 216 12.34 17.18 11.90
N THR A 217 12.54 18.49 12.10
CA THR A 217 11.51 19.49 11.85
C THR A 217 10.97 19.39 10.42
N GLY A 218 9.77 18.82 10.27
CA GLY A 218 9.09 18.63 8.99
C GLY A 218 9.46 17.37 8.20
N VAL A 219 10.29 16.48 8.75
CA VAL A 219 10.64 15.20 8.12
C VAL A 219 10.03 14.05 8.94
N TYR A 220 9.22 13.22 8.26
CA TYR A 220 8.61 12.03 8.85
C TYR A 220 9.25 10.77 8.29
N ARG A 221 9.50 9.79 9.16
CA ARG A 221 10.01 8.46 8.79
C ARG A 221 8.93 7.41 9.00
N PHE A 222 8.73 6.58 7.99
CA PHE A 222 7.79 5.46 8.02
C PHE A 222 8.25 4.37 9.00
N ILE A 223 7.30 3.78 9.73
CA ILE A 223 7.50 2.62 10.59
C ILE A 223 6.87 1.42 9.90
N GLY A 224 7.69 0.63 9.21
CA GLY A 224 7.27 -0.65 8.66
C GLY A 224 7.22 -1.73 9.73
N TYR A 225 6.16 -2.51 9.75
CA TYR A 225 6.09 -3.70 10.59
C TYR A 225 6.97 -4.80 9.96
N GLN A 226 8.07 -5.16 10.61
CA GLN A 226 9.02 -6.24 10.28
C GLN A 226 9.99 -6.08 9.09
N ASP A 227 9.84 -5.11 8.19
CA ASP A 227 10.76 -4.96 7.03
C ASP A 227 11.60 -3.67 7.09
N LEU A 228 11.91 -3.17 8.30
CA LEU A 228 12.67 -1.94 8.54
C LEU A 228 14.08 -1.94 7.92
N LEU A 229 14.65 -3.11 7.67
CA LEU A 229 16.02 -3.24 7.18
C LEU A 229 16.18 -3.02 5.67
N GLN A 230 15.11 -3.11 4.87
CA GLN A 230 15.17 -2.89 3.42
C GLN A 230 14.61 -1.55 2.96
N ALA A 231 13.85 -0.85 3.80
CA ALA A 231 13.22 0.44 3.47
C ALA A 231 14.12 1.66 3.78
N GLU A 232 15.33 1.47 4.29
CA GLU A 232 16.21 2.59 4.69
C GLU A 232 16.85 3.36 3.54
N VAL A 233 16.73 2.89 2.31
CA VAL A 233 17.41 3.49 1.16
C VAL A 233 16.39 4.13 0.22
N GLY A 234 16.07 5.39 0.43
CA GLY A 234 15.50 6.25 -0.59
C GLY A 234 14.02 6.64 -0.50
N LEU A 235 13.38 6.57 0.69
CA LEU A 235 11.96 6.93 0.84
C LEU A 235 11.75 8.45 0.82
N THR A 236 11.07 8.93 -0.22
CA THR A 236 10.60 10.32 -0.34
C THR A 236 9.30 10.54 0.44
N ARG A 237 8.89 11.81 0.63
CA ARG A 237 7.68 12.22 1.39
C ARG A 237 6.36 11.57 0.92
N ASN A 238 6.30 11.04 -0.30
CA ASN A 238 5.08 10.53 -0.92
C ASN A 238 4.96 8.99 -0.90
N GLU A 239 6.00 8.27 -0.54
CA GLU A 239 6.03 6.81 -0.58
C GLU A 239 5.03 6.14 0.37
N PRO A 240 4.79 6.62 1.60
CA PRO A 240 3.79 6.03 2.47
C PRO A 240 2.41 5.93 1.83
N VAL A 241 1.97 6.96 1.11
CA VAL A 241 0.67 6.98 0.43
C VAL A 241 0.59 5.95 -0.68
N GLN A 242 1.65 5.83 -1.49
CA GLN A 242 1.71 4.84 -2.57
C GLN A 242 1.71 3.41 -2.02
N ILE A 243 2.45 3.16 -0.95
CA ILE A 243 2.46 1.85 -0.28
C ILE A 243 1.06 1.53 0.26
N CYS A 244 0.39 2.49 0.92
CA CYS A 244 -1.00 2.34 1.39
C CYS A 244 -1.93 1.95 0.25
N VAL A 245 -1.89 2.68 -0.86
CA VAL A 245 -2.74 2.42 -2.03
C VAL A 245 -2.46 1.04 -2.61
N ASN A 246 -1.20 0.69 -2.81
CA ASN A 246 -0.83 -0.60 -3.39
C ASN A 246 -1.29 -1.76 -2.49
N GLU A 247 -0.98 -1.71 -1.19
CA GLU A 247 -1.39 -2.76 -0.25
C GLU A 247 -2.91 -2.84 -0.08
N ALA A 248 -3.62 -1.70 -0.09
CA ALA A 248 -5.08 -1.71 -0.01
C ALA A 248 -5.71 -2.36 -1.25
N ILE A 249 -5.19 -2.09 -2.45
CA ILE A 249 -5.65 -2.71 -3.70
C ILE A 249 -5.33 -4.21 -3.71
N GLU A 250 -4.11 -4.61 -3.36
CA GLU A 250 -3.71 -6.03 -3.30
C GLU A 250 -4.56 -6.80 -2.28
N SER A 251 -4.83 -6.20 -1.11
CA SER A 251 -5.70 -6.78 -0.10
C SER A 251 -7.15 -6.90 -0.61
N ALA A 252 -7.67 -5.88 -1.30
CA ALA A 252 -9.00 -5.95 -1.88
C ALA A 252 -9.14 -7.10 -2.90
N VAL A 253 -8.11 -7.32 -3.74
CA VAL A 253 -8.09 -8.43 -4.69
C VAL A 253 -8.02 -9.78 -3.97
N ALA A 254 -7.21 -9.90 -2.90
CA ALA A 254 -7.11 -11.14 -2.13
C ALA A 254 -8.43 -11.48 -1.42
N HIS A 255 -9.07 -10.51 -0.75
CA HIS A 255 -10.40 -10.70 -0.15
C HIS A 255 -11.46 -11.03 -1.20
N LEU A 256 -11.44 -10.36 -2.37
CA LEU A 256 -12.36 -10.65 -3.46
C LEU A 256 -12.26 -12.10 -3.92
N ILE A 257 -11.02 -12.61 -4.06
CA ILE A 257 -10.76 -14.01 -4.43
C ILE A 257 -11.31 -14.95 -3.36
N VAL A 258 -10.96 -14.74 -2.09
CA VAL A 258 -11.31 -15.64 -1.00
C VAL A 258 -12.82 -15.64 -0.73
N GLN A 259 -13.46 -14.47 -0.73
CA GLN A 259 -14.93 -14.39 -0.60
C GLN A 259 -15.64 -15.04 -1.78
N GLY A 260 -15.10 -14.89 -2.99
CA GLY A 260 -15.68 -15.56 -4.16
C GLY A 260 -15.56 -17.08 -4.10
N ILE A 261 -14.49 -17.61 -3.49
CA ILE A 261 -14.38 -19.04 -3.19
C ILE A 261 -15.43 -19.45 -2.14
N ALA A 262 -15.56 -18.68 -1.05
CA ALA A 262 -16.51 -18.96 0.02
C ALA A 262 -17.97 -18.93 -0.47
N ASN A 263 -18.29 -17.98 -1.34
CA ASN A 263 -19.62 -17.83 -1.94
C ASN A 263 -19.86 -18.73 -3.16
N GLN A 264 -18.90 -19.61 -3.49
CA GLN A 264 -18.96 -20.52 -4.64
C GLN A 264 -19.11 -19.80 -6.01
N THR A 265 -18.72 -18.53 -6.09
CA THR A 265 -18.70 -17.75 -7.33
C THR A 265 -17.61 -18.28 -8.27
N TRP A 266 -16.51 -18.73 -7.71
CA TRP A 266 -15.41 -19.42 -8.37
C TRP A 266 -14.81 -20.51 -7.48
N ALA A 267 -13.97 -21.39 -8.05
CA ALA A 267 -13.52 -22.57 -7.38
C ALA A 267 -11.98 -22.69 -7.38
N LEU A 268 -11.46 -23.29 -6.36
CA LEU A 268 -10.08 -23.74 -6.26
C LEU A 268 -9.80 -24.89 -7.25
N LYS A 269 -8.55 -25.02 -7.67
CA LYS A 269 -8.10 -26.14 -8.49
C LYS A 269 -8.21 -27.46 -7.75
N ASN A 270 -7.87 -27.47 -6.45
CA ASN A 270 -8.04 -28.61 -5.57
C ASN A 270 -8.87 -28.20 -4.36
N ASP A 271 -9.87 -28.99 -4.00
CA ASP A 271 -10.75 -28.69 -2.86
C ASP A 271 -10.01 -28.66 -1.52
N LYS A 272 -8.90 -29.39 -1.41
CA LYS A 272 -8.06 -29.41 -0.20
C LYS A 272 -7.36 -28.08 0.08
N ASP A 273 -7.16 -27.27 -0.96
CA ASP A 273 -6.54 -25.95 -0.86
C ASP A 273 -7.44 -24.95 -0.10
N TRP A 274 -8.70 -25.32 0.16
CA TRP A 274 -9.57 -24.57 1.09
C TRP A 274 -8.94 -24.39 2.47
N TYR A 275 -8.17 -25.38 2.94
CA TYR A 275 -7.50 -25.32 4.24
C TYR A 275 -6.13 -24.64 4.22
N ASP A 276 -5.77 -24.01 3.10
CA ASP A 276 -4.53 -23.23 3.01
C ASP A 276 -4.52 -22.13 4.09
N PRO A 277 -3.40 -21.94 4.82
CA PRO A 277 -3.31 -20.96 5.90
C PRO A 277 -3.63 -19.52 5.46
N THR A 278 -3.27 -19.15 4.23
CA THR A 278 -3.56 -17.82 3.68
C THR A 278 -5.05 -17.64 3.46
N VAL A 279 -5.71 -18.63 2.82
CA VAL A 279 -7.17 -18.62 2.62
C VAL A 279 -7.90 -18.54 3.97
N GLN A 280 -7.50 -19.36 4.94
CA GLN A 280 -8.14 -19.40 6.26
C GLN A 280 -7.96 -18.09 7.03
N ARG A 281 -6.83 -17.40 6.88
CA ARG A 281 -6.60 -16.09 7.50
C ARG A 281 -7.57 -15.05 6.93
N TYR A 282 -7.70 -14.92 5.62
CA TYR A 282 -8.65 -13.99 4.99
C TYR A 282 -10.10 -14.29 5.36
N LEU A 283 -10.48 -15.58 5.41
CA LEU A 283 -11.80 -15.98 5.91
C LEU A 283 -12.03 -15.63 7.38
N GLN A 284 -10.97 -15.67 8.20
CA GLN A 284 -11.07 -15.25 9.60
C GLN A 284 -11.24 -13.74 9.71
N GLU A 285 -10.54 -12.95 8.91
CA GLU A 285 -10.72 -11.49 8.84
C GLU A 285 -12.16 -11.13 8.42
N ASP A 286 -12.71 -11.82 7.42
CA ASP A 286 -14.11 -11.62 6.98
C ASP A 286 -15.11 -11.99 8.08
N ARG A 287 -14.89 -13.08 8.82
CA ARG A 287 -15.75 -13.47 9.95
C ARG A 287 -15.67 -12.47 11.10
N GLN A 288 -14.47 -11.97 11.41
CA GLN A 288 -14.29 -10.96 12.44
C GLN A 288 -15.04 -9.67 12.06
N TYR A 289 -14.91 -9.22 10.82
CA TYR A 289 -15.66 -8.07 10.32
C TYR A 289 -17.19 -8.26 10.46
N ALA A 290 -17.71 -9.43 10.10
CA ALA A 290 -19.13 -9.73 10.25
C ALA A 290 -19.58 -9.69 11.72
N GLN A 291 -18.76 -10.22 12.63
CA GLN A 291 -19.02 -10.19 14.07
C GLN A 291 -18.98 -8.75 14.62
N ASP A 292 -17.97 -7.96 14.25
CA ASP A 292 -17.87 -6.56 14.66
C ASP A 292 -19.10 -5.74 14.21
N MET A 293 -19.64 -6.04 13.02
CA MET A 293 -20.87 -5.43 12.50
C MET A 293 -22.10 -5.85 13.31
N GLU A 294 -22.19 -7.12 13.70
CA GLU A 294 -23.30 -7.62 14.53
C GLU A 294 -23.26 -7.00 15.93
N ASP A 295 -22.09 -6.92 16.54
CA ASP A 295 -21.86 -6.27 17.83
C ASP A 295 -22.22 -4.78 17.78
N ALA A 296 -21.82 -4.08 16.70
CA ALA A 296 -22.19 -2.69 16.50
C ALA A 296 -23.71 -2.50 16.35
N ASN A 297 -24.40 -3.39 15.63
CA ASN A 297 -25.84 -3.36 15.47
C ASN A 297 -26.58 -3.66 16.79
N THR A 298 -26.08 -4.59 17.60
CA THR A 298 -26.66 -4.90 18.91
C THR A 298 -26.43 -3.76 19.93
N ALA A 299 -25.33 -3.04 19.82
CA ALA A 299 -25.06 -1.85 20.64
C ALA A 299 -25.89 -0.63 20.21
N TYR A 300 -26.43 -0.61 19.00
CA TYR A 300 -27.27 0.45 18.49
C TYR A 300 -28.70 0.32 19.04
N ASP A 301 -29.05 1.20 20.00
CA ASP A 301 -30.42 1.33 20.50
C ASP A 301 -31.07 2.58 19.85
N PRO A 302 -31.97 2.41 18.89
CA PRO A 302 -32.64 3.54 18.23
C PRO A 302 -33.47 4.40 19.20
N ASN A 303 -33.77 3.92 20.41
CA ASN A 303 -34.53 4.66 21.44
C ASN A 303 -33.62 5.48 22.36
N LYS A 304 -32.26 5.29 22.27
CA LYS A 304 -31.26 6.09 22.96
C LYS A 304 -30.78 7.32 22.15
N VAL A 305 -31.55 7.74 21.15
CA VAL A 305 -31.27 9.01 20.46
C VAL A 305 -31.36 10.12 21.51
N ASP A 306 -30.19 10.69 21.72
CA ASP A 306 -29.86 11.66 22.73
C ASP A 306 -30.88 12.83 22.72
N ARG A 307 -31.70 12.93 23.77
CA ARG A 307 -32.59 14.07 24.00
C ARG A 307 -31.85 15.33 24.44
N SER A 308 -30.50 15.31 24.45
CA SER A 308 -29.68 16.42 24.92
C SER A 308 -29.64 17.62 23.97
N THR A 309 -30.00 17.47 22.70
CA THR A 309 -30.00 18.56 21.69
C THR A 309 -31.36 19.25 21.53
N ALA A 310 -32.42 18.80 22.21
CA ALA A 310 -33.78 19.35 22.07
C ALA A 310 -34.14 20.46 23.10
N THR A 311 -33.20 20.86 23.97
CA THR A 311 -33.50 21.83 25.04
C THR A 311 -32.68 23.11 24.97
N SER A 312 -32.36 23.56 23.75
CA SER A 312 -31.82 24.92 23.55
C SER A 312 -32.47 25.55 22.31
N GLN A 313 -33.74 25.92 22.47
CA GLN A 313 -34.39 26.99 21.71
C GLN A 313 -35.07 27.93 22.70
#